data_696b728107bd08113e038855de25fd1b
#
_entry.id   696b728107bd08113e038855de25fd1b
#
_cell.length_a   1.000
_cell.length_b   1.000
_cell.length_c   1.000
_cell.angle_alpha   90.00
_cell.angle_beta   90.00
_cell.angle_gamma   90.00
#
_symmetry.space_group_name_H-M   'P 1'
#
loop_
_entity.id
_entity.type
_entity.pdbx_description
1 polymer ?
#
loop_
_entity_poly.entity_id
_entity_poly.type
_entity_poly.pdbx_seq_one_letter_code
_entity_poly.pdbx_strand_id
1 'polypeptide(L)'
;FVLFIFSFLDRINIGFAGLTMGQDLGLSATMFGLATTLFYATYVIFGIPSNVMLSIVGARRWIATIMVLWGIASTATMFAVGPKSLYVLRMLVGITEAGFLPGILLYLTYWFPAFFRARANALFMIAMPATTALGSIVSGYILSLDGIFNLHGWQWLFLLEGFPSVLLGIMVWFYLDDTPAKAKWLTAEDKKCLQEMMDNDRLTLVQPEGAISHNAMQQRSLWREVFTPIVLMYTLAYFCLTNTLSAISIWTPQILKSFNEGSSNITIGLLAAIPQICTILGMIYWSRHSDKHQERKHHTALPFLFAAAGWLLASATDHNLIQLLGIVMASTGSFSAMAIFWTTPDQSISLRARAIGIAVINATGNIGSALSPFMIGWLKDITGSFNSGLWFVASLLVVGAAIIWLIPMKASRPRATP
;
A
#
# COMPACT_ATOMS: atom_id res chain seq x y z
N PHE A 1 13.54 2.54 6.26
CA PHE A 1 12.27 2.51 7.02
C PHE A 1 11.66 3.91 7.14
N VAL A 2 12.40 4.92 7.64
CA VAL A 2 11.90 6.30 7.80
C VAL A 2 11.33 6.85 6.48
N LEU A 3 12.03 6.68 5.37
CA LEU A 3 11.58 7.15 4.05
C LEU A 3 10.22 6.53 3.64
N PHE A 4 10.02 5.26 4.00
CA PHE A 4 8.75 4.57 3.74
C PHE A 4 7.60 5.12 4.59
N ILE A 5 7.88 5.49 5.85
CA ILE A 5 6.89 6.15 6.72
C ILE A 5 6.39 7.44 6.08
N PHE A 6 7.29 8.31 5.61
CA PHE A 6 6.90 9.57 4.98
C PHE A 6 6.15 9.37 3.65
N SER A 7 6.58 8.40 2.82
CA SER A 7 5.83 8.05 1.61
C SER A 7 4.40 7.58 1.93
N PHE A 8 4.24 6.76 2.96
CA PHE A 8 2.92 6.25 3.32
C PHE A 8 2.05 7.30 4.00
N LEU A 9 2.67 8.22 4.76
CA LEU A 9 2.00 9.37 5.36
C LEU A 9 1.39 10.29 4.29
N ASP A 10 2.15 10.61 3.24
CA ASP A 10 1.69 11.42 2.10
C ASP A 10 0.51 10.77 1.32
N ARG A 11 0.35 9.45 1.40
CA ARG A 11 -0.80 8.75 0.79
C ARG A 11 -2.08 8.87 1.59
N ILE A 12 -1.96 8.92 2.92
CA ILE A 12 -3.13 8.95 3.80
C ILE A 12 -3.59 10.36 4.15
N ASN A 13 -2.69 11.37 4.02
CA ASN A 13 -2.99 12.75 4.40
C ASN A 13 -4.19 13.33 3.63
N ILE A 14 -4.37 12.94 2.36
CA ILE A 14 -5.53 13.38 1.56
C ILE A 14 -6.86 12.97 2.21
N GLY A 15 -6.92 11.79 2.87
CA GLY A 15 -8.11 11.33 3.58
C GLY A 15 -8.49 12.27 4.74
N PHE A 16 -7.49 12.75 5.49
CA PHE A 16 -7.68 13.74 6.56
C PHE A 16 -7.95 15.14 6.01
N ALA A 17 -7.22 15.56 4.97
CA ALA A 17 -7.48 16.83 4.29
C ALA A 17 -8.95 16.94 3.84
N GLY A 18 -9.54 15.83 3.38
CA GLY A 18 -10.94 15.76 2.95
C GLY A 18 -11.97 16.13 4.03
N LEU A 19 -11.57 16.17 5.32
CA LEU A 19 -12.47 16.61 6.40
C LEU A 19 -12.86 18.09 6.31
N THR A 20 -11.98 18.93 5.77
CA THR A 20 -12.16 20.38 5.66
C THR A 20 -12.03 20.88 4.23
N MET A 21 -11.08 20.37 3.46
CA MET A 21 -10.77 20.77 2.09
C MET A 21 -11.99 20.66 1.15
N GLY A 22 -12.89 19.69 1.39
CA GLY A 22 -14.09 19.51 0.57
C GLY A 22 -14.99 20.74 0.55
N GLN A 23 -15.19 21.37 1.71
CA GLN A 23 -15.99 22.60 1.83
C GLN A 23 -15.27 23.81 1.23
N ASP A 24 -13.97 23.97 1.52
CA ASP A 24 -13.19 25.13 1.07
C ASP A 24 -13.01 25.15 -0.44
N LEU A 25 -12.86 24.02 -1.10
CA LEU A 25 -12.64 23.90 -2.54
C LEU A 25 -13.92 23.57 -3.33
N GLY A 26 -15.08 23.44 -2.66
CA GLY A 26 -16.36 23.08 -3.30
C GLY A 26 -16.34 21.68 -3.95
N LEU A 27 -15.73 20.70 -3.28
CA LEU A 27 -15.60 19.34 -3.79
C LEU A 27 -16.78 18.47 -3.37
N SER A 28 -17.42 17.81 -4.34
CA SER A 28 -18.29 16.67 -4.04
C SER A 28 -17.45 15.45 -3.63
N ALA A 29 -18.08 14.43 -3.04
CA ALA A 29 -17.39 13.18 -2.70
C ALA A 29 -16.85 12.47 -3.97
N THR A 30 -17.58 12.54 -5.09
CA THR A 30 -17.11 12.04 -6.39
C THR A 30 -15.85 12.77 -6.84
N MET A 31 -15.81 14.11 -6.77
CA MET A 31 -14.64 14.91 -7.16
C MET A 31 -13.43 14.60 -6.29
N PHE A 32 -13.62 14.45 -5.00
CA PHE A 32 -12.57 14.05 -4.06
C PHE A 32 -12.04 12.64 -4.37
N GLY A 33 -12.94 11.68 -4.58
CA GLY A 33 -12.60 10.32 -4.99
C GLY A 33 -11.85 10.28 -6.32
N LEU A 34 -12.27 11.10 -7.31
CA LEU A 34 -11.60 11.21 -8.61
C LEU A 34 -10.17 11.75 -8.48
N ALA A 35 -9.95 12.75 -7.62
CA ALA A 35 -8.60 13.26 -7.36
C ALA A 35 -7.65 12.16 -6.86
N THR A 36 -8.13 11.29 -5.97
CA THR A 36 -7.37 10.15 -5.47
C THR A 36 -7.19 9.06 -6.54
N THR A 37 -8.22 8.80 -7.35
CA THR A 37 -8.14 7.86 -8.48
C THR A 37 -7.08 8.30 -9.50
N LEU A 38 -7.00 9.57 -9.83
CA LEU A 38 -5.99 10.13 -10.73
C LEU A 38 -4.57 9.97 -10.20
N PHE A 39 -4.37 10.11 -8.89
CA PHE A 39 -3.09 9.77 -8.24
C PHE A 39 -2.71 8.31 -8.49
N TYR A 40 -3.58 7.35 -8.17
CA TYR A 40 -3.29 5.93 -8.35
C TYR A 40 -3.10 5.57 -9.83
N ALA A 41 -3.88 6.14 -10.74
CA ALA A 41 -3.76 5.90 -12.17
C ALA A 41 -2.38 6.33 -12.69
N THR A 42 -1.93 7.54 -12.35
CA THR A 42 -0.59 8.02 -12.76
C THR A 42 0.52 7.25 -12.05
N TYR A 43 0.35 6.90 -10.78
CA TYR A 43 1.29 6.05 -10.04
C TYR A 43 1.53 4.70 -10.72
N VAL A 44 0.46 4.03 -11.18
CA VAL A 44 0.57 2.73 -11.89
C VAL A 44 1.22 2.90 -13.26
N ILE A 45 0.80 3.90 -14.05
CA ILE A 45 1.32 4.15 -15.39
C ILE A 45 2.82 4.48 -15.36
N PHE A 46 3.24 5.33 -14.43
CA PHE A 46 4.63 5.78 -14.34
C PHE A 46 5.53 4.87 -13.50
N GLY A 47 4.99 3.85 -12.86
CA GLY A 47 5.76 2.88 -12.07
C GLY A 47 6.82 2.15 -12.88
N ILE A 48 6.48 1.67 -14.09
CA ILE A 48 7.43 0.98 -14.97
C ILE A 48 8.52 1.92 -15.49
N PRO A 49 8.20 3.10 -16.09
CA PRO A 49 9.22 4.07 -16.49
C PRO A 49 10.15 4.48 -15.35
N SER A 50 9.61 4.69 -14.15
CA SER A 50 10.41 5.06 -12.98
C SER A 50 11.41 3.97 -12.58
N ASN A 51 11.01 2.69 -12.63
CA ASN A 51 11.90 1.56 -12.37
C ASN A 51 13.01 1.42 -13.42
N VAL A 52 12.71 1.70 -14.69
CA VAL A 52 13.72 1.74 -15.75
C VAL A 52 14.73 2.86 -15.46
N MET A 53 14.26 4.06 -15.11
CA MET A 53 15.15 5.17 -14.75
C MET A 53 16.03 4.83 -13.54
N LEU A 54 15.49 4.14 -12.53
CA LEU A 54 16.24 3.68 -11.37
C LEU A 54 17.41 2.76 -11.78
N SER A 55 17.20 1.86 -12.73
CA SER A 55 18.27 0.98 -13.22
C SER A 55 19.36 1.72 -14.01
N ILE A 56 19.03 2.84 -14.65
CA ILE A 56 19.96 3.65 -15.46
C ILE A 56 20.73 4.64 -14.58
N VAL A 57 20.01 5.37 -13.72
CA VAL A 57 20.56 6.49 -12.92
C VAL A 57 21.25 6.00 -11.63
N GLY A 58 20.85 4.83 -11.14
CA GLY A 58 21.26 4.27 -9.85
C GLY A 58 20.28 4.59 -8.73
N ALA A 59 20.23 3.69 -7.74
CA ALA A 59 19.21 3.71 -6.70
C ALA A 59 19.26 4.99 -5.85
N ARG A 60 20.44 5.39 -5.38
CA ARG A 60 20.64 6.58 -4.54
C ARG A 60 20.09 7.84 -5.20
N ARG A 61 20.58 8.13 -6.41
CA ARG A 61 20.21 9.37 -7.12
C ARG A 61 18.74 9.37 -7.49
N TRP A 62 18.22 8.25 -7.95
CA TRP A 62 16.83 8.16 -8.38
C TRP A 62 15.86 8.26 -7.20
N ILE A 63 16.09 7.52 -6.10
CA ILE A 63 15.28 7.60 -4.88
C ILE A 63 15.29 9.03 -4.33
N ALA A 64 16.45 9.67 -4.23
CA ALA A 64 16.55 11.07 -3.78
C ALA A 64 15.77 12.03 -4.69
N THR A 65 15.89 11.89 -6.01
CA THR A 65 15.19 12.73 -6.99
C THR A 65 13.67 12.60 -6.86
N ILE A 66 13.14 11.37 -6.83
CA ILE A 66 11.70 11.17 -6.71
C ILE A 66 11.16 11.66 -5.37
N MET A 67 11.93 11.50 -4.27
CA MET A 67 11.55 12.04 -2.96
C MET A 67 11.43 13.57 -2.95
N VAL A 68 12.39 14.27 -3.55
CA VAL A 68 12.34 15.73 -3.66
C VAL A 68 11.16 16.16 -4.52
N LEU A 69 10.99 15.54 -5.70
CA LEU A 69 9.91 15.89 -6.62
C LEU A 69 8.52 15.61 -6.05
N TRP A 70 8.32 14.44 -5.43
CA TRP A 70 7.02 14.15 -4.81
C TRP A 70 6.77 15.06 -3.60
N GLY A 71 7.78 15.33 -2.75
CA GLY A 71 7.64 16.22 -1.61
C GLY A 71 7.26 17.65 -2.04
N ILE A 72 7.85 18.16 -3.13
CA ILE A 72 7.44 19.43 -3.73
C ILE A 72 6.00 19.37 -4.24
N ALA A 73 5.62 18.33 -4.98
CA ALA A 73 4.28 18.16 -5.52
C ALA A 73 3.22 18.01 -4.41
N SER A 74 3.53 17.24 -3.35
CA SER A 74 2.68 17.09 -2.17
C SER A 74 2.50 18.42 -1.44
N THR A 75 3.59 19.11 -1.14
CA THR A 75 3.55 20.44 -0.50
C THR A 75 2.80 21.44 -1.38
N ALA A 76 3.00 21.44 -2.70
CA ALA A 76 2.29 22.32 -3.63
C ALA A 76 0.76 22.11 -3.62
N THR A 77 0.27 20.98 -3.09
CA THR A 77 -1.17 20.73 -2.94
C THR A 77 -1.83 21.77 -2.02
N MET A 78 -1.07 22.41 -1.11
CA MET A 78 -1.58 23.53 -0.28
C MET A 78 -2.09 24.73 -1.11
N PHE A 79 -1.66 24.88 -2.36
CA PHE A 79 -2.07 25.94 -3.27
C PHE A 79 -3.26 25.56 -4.16
N ALA A 80 -3.93 24.43 -3.90
CA ALA A 80 -5.13 24.06 -4.64
C ALA A 80 -6.24 25.11 -4.43
N VAL A 81 -6.86 25.56 -5.53
CA VAL A 81 -7.92 26.57 -5.52
C VAL A 81 -9.27 26.01 -6.00
N GLY A 82 -9.34 24.72 -6.30
CA GLY A 82 -10.56 24.07 -6.77
C GLY A 82 -10.29 22.67 -7.35
N PRO A 83 -11.32 21.98 -7.88
CA PRO A 83 -11.19 20.59 -8.33
C PRO A 83 -10.11 20.37 -9.39
N LYS A 84 -10.05 21.23 -10.40
CA LYS A 84 -9.09 21.09 -11.51
C LYS A 84 -7.64 21.19 -11.06
N SER A 85 -7.32 22.15 -10.20
CA SER A 85 -5.97 22.31 -9.65
C SER A 85 -5.59 21.12 -8.76
N LEU A 86 -6.53 20.62 -7.96
CA LEU A 86 -6.33 19.43 -7.15
C LEU A 86 -6.04 18.19 -8.02
N TYR A 87 -6.76 18.01 -9.14
CA TYR A 87 -6.52 16.87 -10.04
C TYR A 87 -5.11 16.90 -10.63
N VAL A 88 -4.66 18.06 -11.11
CA VAL A 88 -3.31 18.22 -11.66
C VAL A 88 -2.25 17.92 -10.59
N LEU A 89 -2.41 18.47 -9.39
CA LEU A 89 -1.47 18.25 -8.29
C LEU A 89 -1.45 16.79 -7.84
N ARG A 90 -2.60 16.11 -7.75
CA ARG A 90 -2.67 14.68 -7.46
C ARG A 90 -2.01 13.81 -8.53
N MET A 91 -2.18 14.15 -9.81
CA MET A 91 -1.47 13.46 -10.90
C MET A 91 0.05 13.67 -10.78
N LEU A 92 0.51 14.88 -10.47
CA LEU A 92 1.94 15.15 -10.28
C LEU A 92 2.53 14.35 -9.11
N VAL A 93 1.83 14.28 -7.97
CA VAL A 93 2.26 13.44 -6.85
C VAL A 93 2.34 11.97 -7.28
N GLY A 94 1.33 11.46 -8.00
CA GLY A 94 1.33 10.07 -8.49
C GLY A 94 2.48 9.77 -9.45
N ILE A 95 2.78 10.67 -10.39
CA ILE A 95 3.91 10.54 -11.33
C ILE A 95 5.25 10.52 -10.56
N THR A 96 5.41 11.44 -9.63
CA THR A 96 6.70 11.63 -8.94
C THR A 96 6.94 10.59 -7.85
N GLU A 97 5.91 10.06 -7.20
CA GLU A 97 6.03 8.98 -6.22
C GLU A 97 6.16 7.60 -6.87
N ALA A 98 5.77 7.47 -8.14
CA ALA A 98 5.82 6.22 -8.87
C ALA A 98 7.23 5.62 -8.86
N GLY A 99 7.33 4.32 -8.50
CA GLY A 99 8.62 3.62 -8.44
C GLY A 99 9.39 3.75 -7.12
N PHE A 100 8.90 4.54 -6.13
CA PHE A 100 9.59 4.64 -4.84
C PHE A 100 9.65 3.29 -4.11
N LEU A 101 8.53 2.63 -3.91
CA LEU A 101 8.50 1.33 -3.21
C LEU A 101 9.29 0.24 -3.97
N PRO A 102 9.08 0.02 -5.28
CA PRO A 102 9.92 -0.90 -6.04
C PRO A 102 11.40 -0.51 -6.00
N GLY A 103 11.71 0.78 -6.00
CA GLY A 103 13.06 1.31 -5.88
C GLY A 103 13.73 0.94 -4.56
N ILE A 104 13.02 1.10 -3.45
CA ILE A 104 13.49 0.66 -2.13
C ILE A 104 13.69 -0.85 -2.08
N LEU A 105 12.74 -1.63 -2.60
CA LEU A 105 12.86 -3.09 -2.64
C LEU A 105 14.08 -3.54 -3.47
N LEU A 106 14.31 -2.91 -4.63
CA LEU A 106 15.51 -3.17 -5.42
C LEU A 106 16.78 -2.75 -4.68
N TYR A 107 16.78 -1.58 -4.03
CA TYR A 107 17.92 -1.13 -3.21
C TYR A 107 18.27 -2.15 -2.12
N LEU A 108 17.27 -2.72 -1.44
CA LEU A 108 17.49 -3.76 -0.45
C LEU A 108 18.14 -5.01 -1.03
N THR A 109 17.94 -5.33 -2.33
CA THR A 109 18.61 -6.46 -2.97
C THR A 109 20.12 -6.25 -3.14
N TYR A 110 20.59 -5.01 -3.13
CA TYR A 110 22.01 -4.70 -3.20
C TYR A 110 22.72 -4.79 -1.84
N TRP A 111 21.93 -4.72 -0.73
CA TRP A 111 22.45 -4.64 0.63
C TRP A 111 22.22 -5.88 1.48
N PHE A 112 21.20 -6.67 1.15
CA PHE A 112 20.78 -7.78 2.00
C PHE A 112 20.62 -9.09 1.22
N PRO A 113 21.14 -10.22 1.75
CA PRO A 113 20.77 -11.57 1.31
C PRO A 113 19.27 -11.83 1.42
N ALA A 114 18.75 -12.83 0.68
CA ALA A 114 17.32 -13.14 0.58
C ALA A 114 16.62 -13.32 1.94
N PHE A 115 17.29 -13.96 2.89
CA PHE A 115 16.76 -14.20 4.23
C PHE A 115 16.47 -12.89 4.99
N PHE A 116 17.37 -11.91 4.93
CA PHE A 116 17.20 -10.62 5.59
C PHE A 116 16.20 -9.72 4.86
N ARG A 117 16.08 -9.86 3.53
CA ARG A 117 15.05 -9.16 2.74
C ARG A 117 13.63 -9.56 3.18
N ALA A 118 13.39 -10.84 3.48
CA ALA A 118 12.10 -11.30 3.98
C ALA A 118 11.71 -10.61 5.29
N ARG A 119 12.67 -10.43 6.21
CA ARG A 119 12.44 -9.69 7.46
C ARG A 119 12.18 -8.20 7.21
N ALA A 120 12.91 -7.56 6.30
CA ALA A 120 12.69 -6.17 5.92
C ALA A 120 11.29 -5.97 5.32
N ASN A 121 10.84 -6.87 4.44
CA ASN A 121 9.49 -6.83 3.86
C ASN A 121 8.40 -6.99 4.92
N ALA A 122 8.59 -7.88 5.90
CA ALA A 122 7.66 -8.03 7.02
C ALA A 122 7.55 -6.75 7.86
N LEU A 123 8.67 -6.04 8.08
CA LEU A 123 8.67 -4.74 8.76
C LEU A 123 7.92 -3.67 7.97
N PHE A 124 8.01 -3.65 6.63
CA PHE A 124 7.23 -2.73 5.81
C PHE A 124 5.73 -3.00 5.89
N MET A 125 5.31 -4.26 5.98
CA MET A 125 3.88 -4.60 6.15
C MET A 125 3.32 -4.06 7.47
N ILE A 126 4.08 -4.15 8.56
CA ILE A 126 3.68 -3.59 9.87
C ILE A 126 3.79 -2.06 9.87
N ALA A 127 4.75 -1.50 9.12
CA ALA A 127 4.91 -0.05 9.02
C ALA A 127 3.69 0.66 8.44
N MET A 128 2.96 0.03 7.52
CA MET A 128 1.75 0.63 6.93
C MET A 128 0.71 1.00 8.00
N PRO A 129 0.14 0.06 8.75
CA PRO A 129 -0.84 0.42 9.79
C PRO A 129 -0.22 1.25 10.92
N ALA A 130 1.06 1.06 11.27
CA ALA A 130 1.73 1.88 12.27
C ALA A 130 1.84 3.36 11.83
N THR A 131 2.23 3.60 10.58
CA THR A 131 2.27 4.95 9.99
C THR A 131 0.88 5.55 9.93
N THR A 132 -0.14 4.76 9.55
CA THR A 132 -1.52 5.24 9.52
C THR A 132 -2.01 5.60 10.92
N ALA A 133 -1.70 4.81 11.95
CA ALA A 133 -2.07 5.13 13.33
C ALA A 133 -1.45 6.45 13.81
N LEU A 134 -0.13 6.57 13.67
CA LEU A 134 0.60 7.79 14.08
C LEU A 134 0.19 8.99 13.23
N GLY A 135 0.12 8.80 11.91
CA GLY A 135 -0.29 9.83 10.96
C GLY A 135 -1.71 10.33 11.23
N SER A 136 -2.64 9.45 11.57
CA SER A 136 -4.02 9.85 11.92
C SER A 136 -4.04 10.81 13.10
N ILE A 137 -3.27 10.52 14.15
CA ILE A 137 -3.17 11.39 15.32
C ILE A 137 -2.54 12.73 14.93
N VAL A 138 -1.40 12.70 14.25
CA VAL A 138 -0.66 13.90 13.81
C VAL A 138 -1.51 14.75 12.89
N SER A 139 -2.13 14.16 11.86
CA SER A 139 -3.00 14.86 10.92
C SER A 139 -4.20 15.51 11.62
N GLY A 140 -4.81 14.83 12.60
CA GLY A 140 -5.90 15.39 13.41
C GLY A 140 -5.48 16.65 14.17
N TYR A 141 -4.27 16.65 14.75
CA TYR A 141 -3.70 17.84 15.40
C TYR A 141 -3.34 18.94 14.41
N ILE A 142 -2.73 18.60 13.27
CA ILE A 142 -2.37 19.61 12.26
C ILE A 142 -3.62 20.30 11.72
N LEU A 143 -4.71 19.58 11.49
CA LEU A 143 -5.97 20.17 11.04
C LEU A 143 -6.56 21.20 12.04
N SER A 144 -6.18 21.12 13.33
CA SER A 144 -6.60 22.12 14.34
C SER A 144 -5.84 23.45 14.26
N LEU A 145 -4.80 23.55 13.41
CA LEU A 145 -4.07 24.78 13.13
C LEU A 145 -4.82 25.71 12.13
N ASP A 146 -6.08 25.40 11.85
CA ASP A 146 -6.93 26.19 10.97
C ASP A 146 -6.97 27.66 11.37
N GLY A 147 -6.82 28.57 10.39
CA GLY A 147 -6.77 30.02 10.59
C GLY A 147 -5.42 30.60 11.02
N ILE A 148 -4.44 29.79 11.45
CA ILE A 148 -3.10 30.28 11.77
C ILE A 148 -2.39 30.72 10.50
N PHE A 149 -1.84 31.94 10.48
CA PHE A 149 -1.25 32.61 9.32
C PHE A 149 -2.17 32.71 8.09
N ASN A 150 -3.48 32.78 8.30
CA ASN A 150 -4.50 32.77 7.25
C ASN A 150 -4.47 31.51 6.36
N LEU A 151 -3.95 30.39 6.87
CA LEU A 151 -3.95 29.12 6.16
C LEU A 151 -5.04 28.22 6.75
N HIS A 152 -5.72 27.47 5.87
CA HIS A 152 -6.63 26.41 6.27
C HIS A 152 -5.88 25.23 6.86
N GLY A 153 -6.50 24.45 7.76
CA GLY A 153 -5.91 23.29 8.40
C GLY A 153 -5.37 22.24 7.40
N TRP A 154 -6.08 22.02 6.28
CA TRP A 154 -5.62 21.12 5.23
C TRP A 154 -4.37 21.63 4.49
N GLN A 155 -4.16 22.98 4.39
CA GLN A 155 -2.95 23.55 3.81
C GLN A 155 -1.74 23.30 4.71
N TRP A 156 -1.91 23.44 6.03
CA TRP A 156 -0.90 23.06 7.02
C TRP A 156 -0.54 21.58 6.92
N LEU A 157 -1.53 20.71 6.68
CA LEU A 157 -1.31 19.28 6.54
C LEU A 157 -0.34 18.98 5.38
N PHE A 158 -0.61 19.51 4.19
CA PHE A 158 0.28 19.30 3.04
C PHE A 158 1.64 19.96 3.20
N LEU A 159 1.74 21.09 3.90
CA LEU A 159 3.01 21.73 4.19
C LEU A 159 3.84 20.89 5.18
N LEU A 160 3.28 20.51 6.31
CA LEU A 160 4.03 19.86 7.39
C LEU A 160 4.31 18.38 7.14
N GLU A 161 3.52 17.70 6.33
CA GLU A 161 3.74 16.29 5.99
C GLU A 161 4.50 16.15 4.66
N GLY A 162 4.30 17.04 3.68
CA GLY A 162 4.98 16.99 2.38
C GLY A 162 6.40 17.55 2.41
N PHE A 163 6.62 18.70 3.06
CA PHE A 163 7.93 19.36 3.06
C PHE A 163 9.06 18.53 3.69
N PRO A 164 8.85 17.75 4.78
CA PRO A 164 9.89 16.85 5.29
C PRO A 164 10.38 15.83 4.27
N SER A 165 9.53 15.40 3.33
CA SER A 165 9.94 14.48 2.25
C SER A 165 10.99 15.12 1.33
N VAL A 166 10.93 16.45 1.11
CA VAL A 166 11.96 17.20 0.35
C VAL A 166 13.29 17.17 1.11
N LEU A 167 13.26 17.48 2.41
CA LEU A 167 14.48 17.49 3.24
C LEU A 167 15.12 16.09 3.31
N LEU A 168 14.31 15.07 3.49
CA LEU A 168 14.77 13.68 3.50
C LEU A 168 15.34 13.27 2.13
N GLY A 169 14.73 13.69 1.03
CA GLY A 169 15.25 13.44 -0.31
C GLY A 169 16.63 14.07 -0.51
N ILE A 170 16.82 15.32 -0.07
CA ILE A 170 18.14 16.00 -0.07
C ILE A 170 19.14 15.24 0.82
N MET A 171 18.71 14.82 2.02
CA MET A 171 19.57 14.04 2.90
C MET A 171 19.99 12.71 2.27
N VAL A 172 19.06 11.99 1.62
CA VAL A 172 19.32 10.74 0.90
C VAL A 172 20.37 10.93 -0.18
N TRP A 173 20.32 12.06 -0.91
CA TRP A 173 21.30 12.37 -1.95
C TRP A 173 22.73 12.38 -1.44
N PHE A 174 22.97 12.85 -0.23
CA PHE A 174 24.30 12.97 0.36
C PHE A 174 24.70 11.76 1.23
N TYR A 175 23.72 11.14 1.89
CA TYR A 175 24.00 10.14 2.94
C TYR A 175 23.94 8.70 2.45
N LEU A 176 23.09 8.38 1.45
CA LEU A 176 22.89 7.01 1.01
C LEU A 176 24.03 6.57 0.07
N ASP A 177 24.54 5.35 0.25
CA ASP A 177 25.49 4.74 -0.69
C ASP A 177 24.75 3.79 -1.65
N ASP A 178 25.14 3.74 -2.95
CA ASP A 178 24.48 2.90 -3.96
C ASP A 178 24.64 1.40 -3.68
N THR A 179 25.84 1.00 -3.25
CA THR A 179 26.18 -0.41 -3.01
C THR A 179 27.16 -0.54 -1.83
N PRO A 180 27.22 -1.71 -1.17
CA PRO A 180 28.16 -1.96 -0.08
C PRO A 180 29.61 -1.70 -0.45
N ALA A 181 29.99 -2.00 -1.69
CA ALA A 181 31.35 -1.77 -2.18
C ALA A 181 31.78 -0.30 -2.11
N LYS A 182 30.85 0.65 -2.33
CA LYS A 182 31.07 2.10 -2.29
C LYS A 182 30.92 2.70 -0.89
N ALA A 183 30.37 1.96 0.07
CA ALA A 183 30.12 2.44 1.42
C ALA A 183 31.43 2.75 2.15
N LYS A 184 31.55 3.97 2.68
CA LYS A 184 32.76 4.43 3.39
C LYS A 184 32.80 3.97 4.85
N TRP A 185 31.64 3.64 5.42
CA TRP A 185 31.46 3.24 6.82
C TRP A 185 31.64 1.73 7.05
N LEU A 186 31.72 0.92 5.99
CA LEU A 186 32.01 -0.51 6.06
C LEU A 186 33.51 -0.74 5.96
N THR A 187 34.05 -1.61 6.82
CA THR A 187 35.43 -2.08 6.73
C THR A 187 35.65 -2.95 5.49
N ALA A 188 36.90 -3.15 5.08
CA ALA A 188 37.20 -4.03 3.96
C ALA A 188 36.77 -5.49 4.23
N GLU A 189 36.85 -5.92 5.49
CA GLU A 189 36.46 -7.26 5.94
C GLU A 189 34.94 -7.43 5.90
N ASP A 190 34.16 -6.44 6.39
CA ASP A 190 32.70 -6.44 6.31
C ASP A 190 32.20 -6.49 4.86
N LYS A 191 32.84 -5.71 3.95
CA LYS A 191 32.50 -5.72 2.52
C LYS A 191 32.72 -7.10 1.90
N LYS A 192 33.83 -7.76 2.23
CA LYS A 192 34.17 -9.10 1.73
C LYS A 192 33.15 -10.13 2.27
N CYS A 193 32.90 -10.12 3.57
CA CYS A 193 31.93 -11.01 4.20
C CYS A 193 30.54 -10.86 3.58
N LEU A 194 30.08 -9.62 3.41
CA LEU A 194 28.78 -9.33 2.80
C LEU A 194 28.72 -9.79 1.33
N GLN A 195 29.79 -9.58 0.57
CA GLN A 195 29.89 -10.03 -0.81
C GLN A 195 29.82 -11.57 -0.89
N GLU A 196 30.54 -12.28 -0.04
CA GLU A 196 30.51 -13.75 0.04
C GLU A 196 29.11 -14.27 0.39
N MET A 197 28.41 -13.62 1.34
CA MET A 197 27.03 -13.96 1.67
C MET A 197 26.08 -13.75 0.50
N MET A 198 26.25 -12.65 -0.25
CA MET A 198 25.44 -12.34 -1.43
C MET A 198 25.71 -13.30 -2.58
N ASP A 199 26.96 -13.69 -2.80
CA ASP A 199 27.35 -14.64 -3.87
C ASP A 199 26.87 -16.05 -3.54
N ASN A 200 26.96 -16.49 -2.29
CA ASN A 200 26.39 -17.76 -1.83
C ASN A 200 24.86 -17.80 -2.01
N ASP A 201 24.17 -16.69 -1.73
CA ASP A 201 22.71 -16.55 -1.93
C ASP A 201 22.37 -16.66 -3.43
N ARG A 202 23.17 -16.07 -4.32
CA ARG A 202 23.02 -16.20 -5.76
C ARG A 202 23.24 -17.64 -6.24
N LEU A 203 24.27 -18.33 -5.72
CA LEU A 203 24.57 -19.70 -6.08
C LEU A 203 23.44 -20.66 -5.65
N THR A 204 22.80 -20.42 -4.50
CA THR A 204 21.66 -21.21 -4.06
C THR A 204 20.39 -20.96 -4.88
N LEU A 205 20.25 -19.77 -5.47
CA LEU A 205 19.15 -19.43 -6.37
C LEU A 205 19.40 -19.92 -7.81
N VAL A 206 20.66 -20.09 -8.21
CA VAL A 206 21.09 -20.67 -9.48
C VAL A 206 21.39 -22.16 -9.26
N GLN A 207 20.39 -22.95 -8.85
CA GLN A 207 20.51 -24.40 -9.05
C GLN A 207 20.38 -24.69 -10.55
N PRO A 208 21.24 -25.56 -11.10
CA PRO A 208 21.24 -25.86 -12.52
C PRO A 208 20.08 -26.81 -12.85
N GLU A 209 18.88 -26.31 -12.97
CA GLU A 209 17.87 -26.97 -13.80
C GLU A 209 18.12 -26.53 -15.23
N GLY A 210 18.76 -27.40 -15.99
CA GLY A 210 18.91 -27.45 -17.44
C GLY A 210 19.06 -26.10 -18.16
N ALA A 211 20.18 -25.94 -18.84
CA ALA A 211 20.46 -24.82 -19.75
C ALA A 211 19.21 -24.38 -20.52
N ILE A 212 18.71 -23.17 -20.19
CA ILE A 212 17.60 -22.57 -20.92
C ILE A 212 18.13 -22.18 -22.30
N SER A 213 17.87 -23.04 -23.29
CA SER A 213 18.07 -22.73 -24.70
C SER A 213 17.26 -21.48 -25.07
N HIS A 214 17.96 -20.42 -25.46
CA HIS A 214 17.38 -19.19 -25.97
C HIS A 214 16.73 -19.37 -27.34
N ASN A 215 15.50 -19.88 -27.39
CA ASN A 215 14.73 -19.94 -28.62
C ASN A 215 13.44 -19.10 -28.51
N ALA A 216 13.17 -18.25 -29.49
CA ALA A 216 11.97 -17.43 -29.63
C ALA A 216 10.64 -18.21 -29.50
N MET A 217 10.68 -19.51 -29.76
CA MET A 217 9.56 -20.45 -29.56
C MET A 217 9.20 -20.63 -28.07
N GLN A 218 10.14 -20.41 -27.14
CA GLN A 218 9.95 -20.52 -25.71
C GLN A 218 9.27 -19.26 -25.09
N GLN A 219 9.37 -18.11 -25.73
CA GLN A 219 8.75 -16.87 -25.27
C GLN A 219 7.21 -16.88 -25.41
N ARG A 220 6.69 -17.49 -26.49
CA ARG A 220 5.24 -17.72 -26.67
C ARG A 220 4.64 -18.65 -25.59
N SER A 221 5.41 -19.55 -25.05
CA SER A 221 5.01 -20.46 -23.98
C SER A 221 4.90 -19.74 -22.62
N LEU A 222 5.75 -18.75 -22.32
CA LEU A 222 5.73 -18.00 -21.05
C LEU A 222 4.45 -17.18 -20.87
N TRP A 223 3.99 -16.48 -21.90
CA TRP A 223 2.73 -15.73 -21.83
C TRP A 223 1.52 -16.63 -21.59
N ARG A 224 1.50 -17.84 -22.13
CA ARG A 224 0.46 -18.82 -21.84
C ARG A 224 0.50 -19.33 -20.39
N GLU A 225 1.68 -19.44 -19.80
CA GLU A 225 1.84 -19.82 -18.40
C GLU A 225 1.47 -18.67 -17.44
N VAL A 226 1.64 -17.43 -17.86
CA VAL A 226 1.30 -16.24 -17.08
C VAL A 226 -0.21 -15.96 -17.10
N PHE A 227 -0.86 -16.08 -18.28
CA PHE A 227 -2.31 -15.87 -18.41
C PHE A 227 -3.10 -17.17 -18.15
N THR A 228 -2.81 -17.81 -17.01
CA THR A 228 -3.58 -18.97 -16.55
C THR A 228 -4.81 -18.54 -15.74
N PRO A 229 -5.87 -19.36 -15.67
CA PRO A 229 -6.99 -19.10 -14.80
C PRO A 229 -6.59 -18.82 -13.33
N ILE A 230 -5.52 -19.45 -12.85
CA ILE A 230 -5.00 -19.28 -11.49
C ILE A 230 -4.47 -17.85 -11.30
N VAL A 231 -3.66 -17.34 -12.24
CA VAL A 231 -3.14 -15.95 -12.16
C VAL A 231 -4.28 -14.95 -12.25
N LEU A 232 -5.28 -15.19 -13.12
CA LEU A 232 -6.47 -14.35 -13.21
C LEU A 232 -7.26 -14.34 -11.88
N MET A 233 -7.46 -15.51 -11.25
CA MET A 233 -8.13 -15.60 -9.95
C MET A 233 -7.37 -14.82 -8.87
N TYR A 234 -6.04 -14.95 -8.78
CA TYR A 234 -5.23 -14.14 -7.86
C TYR A 234 -5.35 -12.65 -8.16
N THR A 235 -5.35 -12.26 -9.42
CA THR A 235 -5.51 -10.86 -9.84
C THR A 235 -6.85 -10.29 -9.38
N LEU A 236 -7.95 -11.02 -9.58
CA LEU A 236 -9.28 -10.60 -9.15
C LEU A 236 -9.41 -10.57 -7.62
N ALA A 237 -8.85 -11.56 -6.92
CA ALA A 237 -8.82 -11.54 -5.45
C ALA A 237 -8.00 -10.36 -4.91
N TYR A 238 -6.86 -10.06 -5.53
CA TYR A 238 -6.03 -8.92 -5.16
C TYR A 238 -6.71 -7.58 -5.47
N PHE A 239 -7.41 -7.48 -6.59
CA PHE A 239 -8.27 -6.32 -6.91
C PHE A 239 -9.30 -6.06 -5.80
N CYS A 240 -10.01 -7.11 -5.34
CA CYS A 240 -10.96 -6.98 -4.24
C CYS A 240 -10.28 -6.52 -2.94
N LEU A 241 -9.09 -7.02 -2.66
CA LEU A 241 -8.33 -6.66 -1.46
C LEU A 241 -7.80 -5.22 -1.52
N THR A 242 -7.21 -4.80 -2.63
CA THR A 242 -6.69 -3.44 -2.76
C THR A 242 -7.77 -2.38 -2.77
N ASN A 243 -8.98 -2.74 -3.23
CA ASN A 243 -10.16 -1.90 -3.15
C ASN A 243 -10.47 -1.52 -1.68
N THR A 244 -10.55 -2.51 -0.79
CA THR A 244 -10.82 -2.24 0.64
C THR A 244 -9.65 -1.51 1.33
N LEU A 245 -8.40 -1.83 1.02
CA LEU A 245 -7.25 -1.14 1.59
C LEU A 245 -7.23 0.35 1.23
N SER A 246 -7.58 0.68 -0.01
CA SER A 246 -7.74 2.07 -0.45
C SER A 246 -8.92 2.76 0.25
N ALA A 247 -10.05 2.07 0.40
CA ALA A 247 -11.20 2.58 1.16
C ALA A 247 -10.83 2.94 2.60
N ILE A 248 -10.12 2.03 3.29
CA ILE A 248 -9.63 2.26 4.65
C ILE A 248 -8.70 3.47 4.71
N SER A 249 -7.75 3.58 3.80
CA SER A 249 -6.74 4.65 3.82
C SER A 249 -7.31 6.04 3.53
N ILE A 250 -8.32 6.13 2.65
CA ILE A 250 -8.81 7.40 2.11
C ILE A 250 -10.09 7.87 2.80
N TRP A 251 -11.03 6.94 3.04
CA TRP A 251 -12.37 7.30 3.49
C TRP A 251 -12.60 7.14 4.98
N THR A 252 -11.74 6.41 5.73
CA THR A 252 -11.95 6.20 7.18
C THR A 252 -12.13 7.51 7.96
N PRO A 253 -11.32 8.58 7.77
CA PRO A 253 -11.52 9.83 8.50
C PRO A 253 -12.90 10.45 8.23
N GLN A 254 -13.33 10.49 6.96
CA GLN A 254 -14.62 11.06 6.58
C GLN A 254 -15.80 10.18 7.02
N ILE A 255 -15.67 8.87 6.97
CA ILE A 255 -16.67 7.91 7.49
C ILE A 255 -16.82 8.10 9.00
N LEU A 256 -15.72 8.16 9.74
CA LEU A 256 -15.75 8.42 11.19
C LEU A 256 -16.37 9.79 11.51
N LYS A 257 -16.08 10.81 10.70
CA LYS A 257 -16.67 12.15 10.88
C LYS A 257 -18.18 12.12 10.65
N SER A 258 -18.66 11.39 9.63
CA SER A 258 -20.11 11.27 9.35
C SER A 258 -20.85 10.50 10.45
N PHE A 259 -20.18 9.60 11.15
CA PHE A 259 -20.76 8.87 12.29
C PHE A 259 -20.69 9.65 13.62
N ASN A 260 -19.77 10.61 13.71
CA ASN A 260 -19.50 11.40 14.91
C ASN A 260 -19.63 12.90 14.58
N GLU A 261 -20.80 13.31 14.13
CA GLU A 261 -21.11 14.70 13.82
C GLU A 261 -20.82 15.62 15.02
N GLY A 262 -20.17 16.76 14.75
CA GLY A 262 -19.76 17.70 15.80
C GLY A 262 -18.43 17.38 16.50
N SER A 263 -17.85 16.19 16.29
CA SER A 263 -16.52 15.88 16.88
C SER A 263 -15.41 16.71 16.24
N SER A 264 -14.40 17.07 17.05
CA SER A 264 -13.22 17.79 16.58
C SER A 264 -12.36 16.92 15.64
N ASN A 265 -11.54 17.55 14.81
CA ASN A 265 -10.60 16.83 13.93
C ASN A 265 -9.57 16.01 14.73
N ILE A 266 -9.18 16.49 15.91
CA ILE A 266 -8.32 15.74 16.86
C ILE A 266 -9.01 14.45 17.29
N THR A 267 -10.29 14.52 17.68
CA THR A 267 -11.07 13.34 18.07
C THR A 267 -11.15 12.34 16.92
N ILE A 268 -11.41 12.79 15.70
CA ILE A 268 -11.44 11.92 14.52
C ILE A 268 -10.07 11.29 14.27
N GLY A 269 -8.98 12.03 14.41
CA GLY A 269 -7.62 11.49 14.31
C GLY A 269 -7.33 10.39 15.32
N LEU A 270 -7.73 10.59 16.59
CA LEU A 270 -7.59 9.58 17.65
C LEU A 270 -8.46 8.34 17.37
N LEU A 271 -9.71 8.52 16.95
CA LEU A 271 -10.60 7.42 16.59
C LEU A 271 -10.07 6.63 15.39
N ALA A 272 -9.50 7.30 14.39
CA ALA A 272 -8.91 6.65 13.21
C ALA A 272 -7.63 5.84 13.52
N ALA A 273 -6.94 6.17 14.61
CA ALA A 273 -5.76 5.42 15.05
C ALA A 273 -6.14 4.05 15.68
N ILE A 274 -7.30 3.93 16.31
CA ILE A 274 -7.74 2.70 17.00
C ILE A 274 -7.80 1.49 16.04
N PRO A 275 -8.47 1.55 14.89
CA PRO A 275 -8.49 0.44 13.93
C PRO A 275 -7.07 -0.01 13.51
N GLN A 276 -6.14 0.93 13.36
CA GLN A 276 -4.79 0.61 12.91
C GLN A 276 -3.96 -0.08 14.00
N ILE A 277 -4.10 0.33 15.25
CA ILE A 277 -3.46 -0.33 16.40
C ILE A 277 -3.98 -1.77 16.52
N CYS A 278 -5.29 -1.96 16.46
CA CYS A 278 -5.90 -3.29 16.47
C CYS A 278 -5.44 -4.14 15.28
N THR A 279 -5.26 -3.51 14.12
CA THR A 279 -4.76 -4.16 12.89
C THR A 279 -3.35 -4.73 13.10
N ILE A 280 -2.43 -4.00 13.72
CA ILE A 280 -1.07 -4.48 14.00
C ILE A 280 -1.13 -5.76 14.85
N LEU A 281 -1.90 -5.74 15.92
CA LEU A 281 -2.05 -6.89 16.82
C LEU A 281 -2.70 -8.08 16.10
N GLY A 282 -3.75 -7.82 15.33
CA GLY A 282 -4.46 -8.84 14.56
C GLY A 282 -3.58 -9.48 13.48
N MET A 283 -2.81 -8.68 12.72
CA MET A 283 -1.86 -9.16 11.72
C MET A 283 -0.82 -10.10 12.33
N ILE A 284 -0.21 -9.69 13.46
CA ILE A 284 0.82 -10.50 14.14
C ILE A 284 0.22 -11.82 14.62
N TYR A 285 -0.92 -11.77 15.27
CA TYR A 285 -1.61 -12.96 15.76
C TYR A 285 -1.97 -13.91 14.63
N TRP A 286 -2.65 -13.38 13.59
CA TRP A 286 -3.18 -14.18 12.48
C TRP A 286 -2.07 -14.79 11.62
N SER A 287 -1.01 -14.03 11.35
CA SER A 287 0.16 -14.52 10.61
C SER A 287 0.87 -15.66 11.37
N ARG A 288 1.08 -15.50 12.70
CA ARG A 288 1.67 -16.57 13.54
C ARG A 288 0.78 -17.81 13.58
N HIS A 289 -0.54 -17.62 13.65
CA HIS A 289 -1.49 -18.73 13.64
C HIS A 289 -1.43 -19.49 12.29
N SER A 290 -1.39 -18.78 11.17
CA SER A 290 -1.22 -19.36 9.84
C SER A 290 0.11 -20.13 9.70
N ASP A 291 1.20 -19.57 10.23
CA ASP A 291 2.53 -20.20 10.20
C ASP A 291 2.56 -21.48 11.04
N LYS A 292 1.92 -21.47 12.21
CA LYS A 292 1.84 -22.64 13.09
C LYS A 292 1.07 -23.81 12.44
N HIS A 293 -0.03 -23.51 11.74
CA HIS A 293 -0.88 -24.53 11.12
C HIS A 293 -0.46 -24.88 9.69
N GLN A 294 0.51 -24.14 9.11
CA GLN A 294 0.97 -24.31 7.71
C GLN A 294 -0.17 -24.30 6.68
N GLU A 295 -1.28 -23.62 7.00
CA GLU A 295 -2.46 -23.52 6.17
C GLU A 295 -2.62 -22.07 5.72
N ARG A 296 -2.70 -21.84 4.40
CA ARG A 296 -2.75 -20.49 3.80
C ARG A 296 -4.12 -20.14 3.23
N LYS A 297 -4.86 -21.12 2.74
CA LYS A 297 -6.10 -20.92 2.01
C LYS A 297 -7.18 -20.29 2.89
N HIS A 298 -7.52 -20.95 3.99
CA HIS A 298 -8.52 -20.44 4.94
C HIS A 298 -8.01 -19.21 5.67
N HIS A 299 -6.69 -19.16 5.98
CA HIS A 299 -6.08 -17.99 6.61
C HIS A 299 -6.02 -16.77 5.70
N THR A 300 -6.19 -16.93 4.39
CA THR A 300 -6.40 -15.81 3.47
C THR A 300 -7.87 -15.48 3.32
N ALA A 301 -8.75 -16.48 3.10
CA ALA A 301 -10.17 -16.26 2.81
C ALA A 301 -10.98 -15.75 4.02
N LEU A 302 -10.74 -16.30 5.22
CA LEU A 302 -11.48 -15.92 6.43
C LEU A 302 -11.31 -14.43 6.80
N PRO A 303 -10.11 -13.82 6.74
CA PRO A 303 -9.95 -12.40 6.96
C PRO A 303 -10.69 -11.52 5.95
N PHE A 304 -10.86 -11.94 4.68
CA PHE A 304 -11.73 -11.24 3.73
C PHE A 304 -13.17 -11.20 4.23
N LEU A 305 -13.72 -12.33 4.70
CA LEU A 305 -15.08 -12.39 5.24
C LEU A 305 -15.19 -11.59 6.55
N PHE A 306 -14.18 -11.64 7.39
CA PHE A 306 -14.14 -10.86 8.62
C PHE A 306 -14.16 -9.36 8.33
N ALA A 307 -13.41 -8.93 7.31
CA ALA A 307 -13.42 -7.54 6.85
C ALA A 307 -14.77 -7.15 6.22
N ALA A 308 -15.37 -8.04 5.42
CA ALA A 308 -16.71 -7.82 4.85
C ALA A 308 -17.76 -7.65 5.94
N ALA A 309 -17.77 -8.55 6.93
CA ALA A 309 -18.66 -8.45 8.09
C ALA A 309 -18.44 -7.14 8.86
N GLY A 310 -17.19 -6.67 8.97
CA GLY A 310 -16.86 -5.38 9.57
C GLY A 310 -17.52 -4.21 8.84
N TRP A 311 -17.41 -4.12 7.51
CA TRP A 311 -18.04 -3.07 6.72
C TRP A 311 -19.57 -3.13 6.80
N LEU A 312 -20.17 -4.33 6.77
CA LEU A 312 -21.60 -4.50 6.95
C LEU A 312 -22.04 -4.07 8.34
N LEU A 313 -21.29 -4.42 9.38
CA LEU A 313 -21.58 -4.01 10.75
C LEU A 313 -21.53 -2.49 10.91
N ALA A 314 -20.52 -1.83 10.31
CA ALA A 314 -20.38 -0.38 10.34
C ALA A 314 -21.56 0.33 9.65
N SER A 315 -22.15 -0.28 8.62
CA SER A 315 -23.28 0.30 7.87
C SER A 315 -24.67 -0.04 8.45
N ALA A 316 -24.76 -1.01 9.36
CA ALA A 316 -26.04 -1.57 9.82
C ALA A 316 -26.56 -0.91 11.11
N THR A 317 -25.86 0.05 11.69
CA THR A 317 -26.18 0.63 12.99
C THR A 317 -25.84 2.11 13.05
N ASP A 318 -26.56 2.86 13.87
CA ASP A 318 -26.25 4.28 14.18
C ASP A 318 -25.47 4.43 15.50
N HIS A 319 -25.06 3.32 16.11
CA HIS A 319 -24.33 3.37 17.36
C HIS A 319 -22.82 3.48 17.12
N ASN A 320 -22.22 4.63 17.43
CA ASN A 320 -20.85 5.00 17.11
C ASN A 320 -19.79 3.96 17.51
N LEU A 321 -19.92 3.30 18.67
CA LEU A 321 -18.99 2.26 19.12
C LEU A 321 -19.07 0.99 18.25
N ILE A 322 -20.26 0.62 17.82
CA ILE A 322 -20.46 -0.56 16.96
C ILE A 322 -19.95 -0.27 15.55
N GLN A 323 -20.15 0.96 15.07
CA GLN A 323 -19.60 1.43 13.79
C GLN A 323 -18.06 1.40 13.82
N LEU A 324 -17.46 1.92 14.90
CA LEU A 324 -16.00 1.87 15.11
C LEU A 324 -15.50 0.43 15.16
N LEU A 325 -16.21 -0.47 15.87
CA LEU A 325 -15.87 -1.90 15.88
C LEU A 325 -15.93 -2.51 14.48
N GLY A 326 -16.91 -2.15 13.67
CA GLY A 326 -17.00 -2.56 12.28
C GLY A 326 -15.79 -2.12 11.46
N ILE A 327 -15.32 -0.87 11.63
CA ILE A 327 -14.10 -0.37 10.96
C ILE A 327 -12.85 -1.10 11.47
N VAL A 328 -12.77 -1.42 12.77
CA VAL A 328 -11.67 -2.23 13.34
C VAL A 328 -11.64 -3.62 12.69
N MET A 329 -12.79 -4.27 12.57
CA MET A 329 -12.89 -5.58 11.90
C MET A 329 -12.49 -5.49 10.42
N ALA A 330 -12.97 -4.47 9.70
CA ALA A 330 -12.66 -4.24 8.30
C ALA A 330 -11.17 -4.02 8.07
N SER A 331 -10.54 -3.17 8.87
CA SER A 331 -9.10 -2.89 8.79
C SER A 331 -8.27 -4.12 9.16
N THR A 332 -8.53 -4.73 10.31
CA THR A 332 -7.79 -5.90 10.80
C THR A 332 -7.88 -7.07 9.82
N GLY A 333 -9.07 -7.36 9.29
CA GLY A 333 -9.27 -8.42 8.31
C GLY A 333 -8.52 -8.15 7.01
N SER A 334 -8.64 -6.95 6.46
CA SER A 334 -8.01 -6.58 5.18
C SER A 334 -6.48 -6.66 5.22
N PHE A 335 -5.85 -6.10 6.25
CA PHE A 335 -4.39 -6.14 6.39
C PHE A 335 -3.88 -7.54 6.78
N SER A 336 -4.63 -8.32 7.56
CA SER A 336 -4.28 -9.72 7.86
C SER A 336 -4.36 -10.58 6.60
N ALA A 337 -5.36 -10.37 5.75
CA ALA A 337 -5.45 -11.01 4.44
C ALA A 337 -4.26 -10.62 3.56
N MET A 338 -3.90 -9.34 3.50
CA MET A 338 -2.77 -8.83 2.71
C MET A 338 -1.44 -9.47 3.11
N ALA A 339 -1.19 -9.63 4.42
CA ALA A 339 0.04 -10.22 4.94
C ALA A 339 0.23 -11.68 4.48
N ILE A 340 -0.86 -12.46 4.42
CA ILE A 340 -0.81 -13.87 4.02
C ILE A 340 -0.95 -14.05 2.51
N PHE A 341 -1.72 -13.20 1.84
CA PHE A 341 -2.00 -13.29 0.41
C PHE A 341 -0.72 -13.49 -0.42
N TRP A 342 0.31 -12.68 -0.19
CA TRP A 342 1.55 -12.74 -0.95
C TRP A 342 2.40 -13.99 -0.71
N THR A 343 2.04 -14.83 0.25
CA THR A 343 2.68 -16.13 0.46
C THR A 343 2.01 -17.26 -0.33
N THR A 344 0.85 -17.01 -0.96
CA THR A 344 0.04 -18.03 -1.62
C THR A 344 0.37 -18.23 -3.12
N PRO A 345 0.73 -17.21 -3.92
CA PRO A 345 1.07 -17.38 -5.34
C PRO A 345 2.23 -18.35 -5.56
N ASP A 346 3.19 -18.39 -4.63
CA ASP A 346 4.35 -19.28 -4.68
C ASP A 346 3.97 -20.76 -4.66
N GLN A 347 2.81 -21.10 -4.12
CA GLN A 347 2.31 -22.48 -4.01
C GLN A 347 1.54 -22.94 -5.25
N SER A 348 1.07 -21.98 -6.07
CA SER A 348 0.11 -22.25 -7.14
C SER A 348 0.65 -21.90 -8.53
N ILE A 349 1.64 -21.01 -8.63
CA ILE A 349 2.22 -20.55 -9.90
C ILE A 349 3.55 -21.27 -10.14
N SER A 350 3.78 -21.72 -11.38
CA SER A 350 5.03 -22.39 -11.73
C SER A 350 6.25 -21.48 -11.49
N LEU A 351 7.38 -22.06 -11.09
CA LEU A 351 8.63 -21.30 -10.84
C LEU A 351 9.00 -20.40 -12.02
N ARG A 352 8.79 -20.88 -13.26
CA ARG A 352 9.11 -20.19 -14.49
C ARG A 352 8.24 -18.94 -14.73
N ALA A 353 6.93 -19.01 -14.39
CA ALA A 353 5.98 -17.92 -14.59
C ALA A 353 5.84 -17.01 -13.36
N ARG A 354 6.41 -17.40 -12.23
CA ARG A 354 6.17 -16.78 -10.91
C ARG A 354 6.46 -15.29 -10.88
N ALA A 355 7.63 -14.86 -11.33
CA ALA A 355 8.02 -13.45 -11.27
C ALA A 355 7.09 -12.56 -12.11
N ILE A 356 6.77 -13.01 -13.33
CA ILE A 356 5.88 -12.26 -14.23
C ILE A 356 4.44 -12.33 -13.72
N GLY A 357 4.00 -13.50 -13.24
CA GLY A 357 2.67 -13.69 -12.65
C GLY A 357 2.44 -12.78 -11.44
N ILE A 358 3.39 -12.68 -10.51
CA ILE A 358 3.33 -11.76 -9.37
C ILE A 358 3.27 -10.31 -9.83
N ALA A 359 4.07 -9.92 -10.83
CA ALA A 359 4.03 -8.57 -11.39
C ALA A 359 2.66 -8.24 -12.01
N VAL A 360 2.06 -9.18 -12.75
CA VAL A 360 0.72 -9.02 -13.34
C VAL A 360 -0.35 -8.90 -12.23
N ILE A 361 -0.33 -9.79 -11.23
CA ILE A 361 -1.25 -9.73 -10.09
C ILE A 361 -1.15 -8.37 -9.40
N ASN A 362 0.07 -7.90 -9.13
CA ASN A 362 0.27 -6.62 -8.45
C ASN A 362 -0.20 -5.43 -9.31
N ALA A 363 0.22 -5.35 -10.57
CA ALA A 363 -0.10 -4.22 -11.44
C ALA A 363 -1.60 -4.11 -11.72
N THR A 364 -2.24 -5.22 -12.13
CA THR A 364 -3.67 -5.22 -12.45
C THR A 364 -4.55 -5.21 -11.20
N GLY A 365 -4.15 -5.86 -10.12
CA GLY A 365 -4.86 -5.83 -8.86
C GLY A 365 -4.93 -4.41 -8.28
N ASN A 366 -3.87 -3.61 -8.40
CA ASN A 366 -3.85 -2.21 -7.94
C ASN A 366 -4.85 -1.28 -8.66
N ILE A 367 -5.47 -1.72 -9.76
CA ILE A 367 -6.63 -1.02 -10.35
C ILE A 367 -7.76 -0.90 -9.32
N GLY A 368 -7.89 -1.88 -8.40
CA GLY A 368 -8.82 -1.81 -7.27
C GLY A 368 -8.58 -0.59 -6.38
N SER A 369 -7.31 -0.28 -6.07
CA SER A 369 -6.96 0.93 -5.31
C SER A 369 -7.31 2.21 -6.04
N ALA A 370 -7.21 2.23 -7.37
CA ALA A 370 -7.60 3.40 -8.17
C ALA A 370 -9.11 3.57 -8.26
N LEU A 371 -9.86 2.47 -8.41
CA LEU A 371 -11.31 2.51 -8.60
C LEU A 371 -12.07 2.83 -7.30
N SER A 372 -11.61 2.32 -6.18
CA SER A 372 -12.31 2.39 -4.89
C SER A 372 -12.67 3.82 -4.45
N PRO A 373 -11.75 4.81 -4.47
CA PRO A 373 -12.07 6.15 -4.01
C PRO A 373 -13.18 6.82 -4.85
N PHE A 374 -13.13 6.64 -6.16
CA PHE A 374 -14.15 7.15 -7.06
C PHE A 374 -15.51 6.50 -6.81
N MET A 375 -15.56 5.18 -6.73
CA MET A 375 -16.82 4.44 -6.56
C MET A 375 -17.51 4.78 -5.23
N ILE A 376 -16.76 4.87 -4.14
CA ILE A 376 -17.32 5.24 -2.83
C ILE A 376 -17.83 6.68 -2.86
N GLY A 377 -17.05 7.61 -3.44
CA GLY A 377 -17.46 9.00 -3.57
C GLY A 377 -18.71 9.18 -4.43
N TRP A 378 -18.79 8.49 -5.56
CA TRP A 378 -19.92 8.51 -6.47
C TRP A 378 -21.19 7.92 -5.82
N LEU A 379 -21.06 6.78 -5.14
CA LEU A 379 -22.17 6.18 -4.40
C LEU A 379 -22.65 7.11 -3.28
N LYS A 380 -21.74 7.78 -2.57
CA LYS A 380 -22.11 8.76 -1.54
C LYS A 380 -22.88 9.93 -2.11
N ASP A 381 -22.46 10.50 -3.25
CA ASP A 381 -23.13 11.66 -3.86
C ASP A 381 -24.56 11.28 -4.35
N ILE A 382 -24.77 10.05 -4.86
CA ILE A 382 -26.09 9.59 -5.33
C ILE A 382 -27.01 9.23 -4.17
N THR A 383 -26.49 8.57 -3.13
CA THR A 383 -27.32 8.01 -2.06
C THR A 383 -27.39 8.89 -0.81
N GLY A 384 -26.55 9.93 -0.73
CA GLY A 384 -26.45 10.81 0.43
C GLY A 384 -25.69 10.19 1.63
N SER A 385 -25.26 8.91 1.55
CA SER A 385 -24.65 8.18 2.66
C SER A 385 -23.43 7.37 2.23
N PHE A 386 -22.50 7.14 3.14
CA PHE A 386 -21.38 6.20 2.91
C PHE A 386 -21.82 4.73 2.88
N ASN A 387 -22.99 4.37 3.42
CA ASN A 387 -23.42 2.98 3.57
C ASN A 387 -23.38 2.19 2.26
N SER A 388 -23.80 2.80 1.14
CA SER A 388 -23.74 2.17 -0.19
C SER A 388 -22.30 1.84 -0.62
N GLY A 389 -21.34 2.72 -0.32
CA GLY A 389 -19.92 2.51 -0.54
C GLY A 389 -19.39 1.37 0.33
N LEU A 390 -19.80 1.28 1.60
CA LEU A 390 -19.42 0.19 2.50
C LEU A 390 -19.96 -1.16 2.02
N TRP A 391 -21.21 -1.22 1.54
CA TRP A 391 -21.78 -2.42 0.94
C TRP A 391 -21.06 -2.85 -0.33
N PHE A 392 -20.70 -1.88 -1.18
CA PHE A 392 -19.89 -2.16 -2.38
C PHE A 392 -18.57 -2.84 -2.02
N VAL A 393 -17.81 -2.28 -1.07
CA VAL A 393 -16.55 -2.86 -0.63
C VAL A 393 -16.74 -4.22 0.04
N ALA A 394 -17.76 -4.38 0.88
CA ALA A 394 -18.09 -5.65 1.51
C ALA A 394 -18.41 -6.75 0.48
N SER A 395 -19.20 -6.42 -0.56
CA SER A 395 -19.54 -7.37 -1.62
C SER A 395 -18.30 -7.84 -2.40
N LEU A 396 -17.37 -6.94 -2.71
CA LEU A 396 -16.09 -7.29 -3.34
C LEU A 396 -15.25 -8.22 -2.46
N LEU A 397 -15.23 -7.99 -1.14
CA LEU A 397 -14.51 -8.87 -0.21
C LEU A 397 -15.10 -10.26 -0.16
N VAL A 398 -16.43 -10.41 -0.17
CA VAL A 398 -17.11 -11.71 -0.26
C VAL A 398 -16.74 -12.43 -1.56
N VAL A 399 -16.76 -11.72 -2.69
CA VAL A 399 -16.31 -12.25 -3.99
C VAL A 399 -14.84 -12.66 -3.93
N GLY A 400 -13.96 -11.83 -3.36
CA GLY A 400 -12.54 -12.13 -3.18
C GLY A 400 -12.32 -13.39 -2.33
N ALA A 401 -13.06 -13.55 -1.23
CA ALA A 401 -13.00 -14.76 -0.40
C ALA A 401 -13.42 -16.03 -1.18
N ALA A 402 -14.53 -15.94 -1.94
CA ALA A 402 -14.99 -17.05 -2.78
C ALA A 402 -13.95 -17.43 -3.84
N ILE A 403 -13.32 -16.44 -4.47
CA ILE A 403 -12.24 -16.69 -5.44
C ILE A 403 -11.05 -17.41 -4.77
N ILE A 404 -10.61 -16.96 -3.60
CA ILE A 404 -9.50 -17.60 -2.86
C ILE A 404 -9.87 -19.07 -2.53
N TRP A 405 -11.11 -19.35 -2.16
CA TRP A 405 -11.56 -20.73 -1.90
C TRP A 405 -11.58 -21.61 -3.16
N LEU A 406 -11.77 -21.03 -4.33
CA LEU A 406 -11.75 -21.78 -5.58
C LEU A 406 -10.32 -22.05 -6.09
N ILE A 407 -9.30 -21.30 -5.62
CA ILE A 407 -7.91 -21.52 -6.06
C ILE A 407 -7.41 -22.87 -5.54
N PRO A 408 -6.88 -23.74 -6.43
CA PRO A 408 -6.28 -25.01 -6.02
C PRO A 408 -4.89 -24.75 -5.40
N MET A 409 -4.83 -24.61 -4.09
CA MET A 409 -3.58 -24.51 -3.34
C MET A 409 -3.13 -25.88 -2.90
N LYS A 410 -1.86 -26.24 -3.15
CA LYS A 410 -1.26 -27.47 -2.62
C LYS A 410 -1.04 -27.27 -1.12
N ALA A 411 -1.44 -28.26 -0.32
CA ALA A 411 -1.10 -28.27 1.10
C ALA A 411 0.44 -28.19 1.23
N SER A 412 0.94 -27.23 2.01
CA SER A 412 2.36 -27.14 2.30
C SER A 412 2.78 -28.40 3.07
N ARG A 413 3.77 -29.13 2.54
CA ARG A 413 4.36 -30.24 3.29
C ARG A 413 4.99 -29.68 4.56
N PRO A 414 4.78 -30.30 5.73
CA PRO A 414 5.48 -29.90 6.95
C PRO A 414 6.98 -29.87 6.68
N ARG A 415 7.66 -28.77 6.93
CA ARG A 415 9.12 -28.77 6.97
C ARG A 415 9.51 -29.72 8.07
N ALA A 416 10.28 -30.78 7.74
CA ALA A 416 10.95 -31.58 8.74
C ALA A 416 11.72 -30.60 9.65
N THR A 417 11.35 -30.57 10.91
CA THR A 417 12.11 -29.84 11.94
C THR A 417 13.51 -30.40 11.97
N PRO A 418 14.57 -29.57 11.94
CA PRO A 418 15.95 -30.04 12.12
C PRO A 418 16.15 -30.63 13.51
#